data_f1e33465706fdcef3c04186b26eb2201
#
_entry.id   f1e33465706fdcef3c04186b26eb2201
#
_cell.length_a   1.000
_cell.length_b   1.000
_cell.length_c   1.000
_cell.angle_alpha   90.00
_cell.angle_beta   90.00
_cell.angle_gamma   90.00
#
_symmetry.space_group_name_H-M   'P 1'
#
loop_
_entity.id
_entity.type
_entity.pdbx_description
1 polymer ?
#
loop_
_entity_poly.entity_id
_entity_poly.type
_entity_poly.pdbx_seq_one_letter_code
_entity_poly.pdbx_strand_id
1 'polypeptide(L)'
;MRKASLIILFLSNILLIVTGCVPSQPTEEFELLPSERLTNKLEANRRKIKNFEGSGTIFVKSPSMDNSATFRIVLLKPDSIYLTIMGPFGIELAQALVTKEKFTFYDALQNTAYVGSVNSNALQSIFRINLSFEDLLDAFIGSVNLTNNLYRAPDNYIVEDE
;
A
#
# COMPACT_ATOMS: atom_id res chain seq x y z
N MET A 1 -4.91 -54.36 35.77
CA MET A 1 -6.00 -53.42 35.73
C MET A 1 -5.51 -51.95 35.74
N ARG A 2 -4.53 -51.51 36.54
CA ARG A 2 -4.00 -50.13 36.57
C ARG A 2 -3.41 -49.64 35.24
N LYS A 3 -2.70 -50.47 34.49
CA LYS A 3 -2.06 -50.07 33.21
C LYS A 3 -3.11 -49.82 32.08
N ALA A 4 -4.18 -50.60 32.06
CA ALA A 4 -5.24 -50.40 31.09
C ALA A 4 -6.02 -49.08 31.35
N SER A 5 -6.24 -48.70 32.61
CA SER A 5 -6.88 -47.45 32.98
C SER A 5 -6.03 -46.21 32.57
N LEU A 6 -4.72 -46.28 32.69
CA LEU A 6 -3.83 -45.19 32.26
C LEU A 6 -3.85 -45.00 30.72
N ILE A 7 -3.92 -46.10 29.96
CA ILE A 7 -3.94 -46.05 28.49
C ILE A 7 -5.26 -45.42 28.02
N ILE A 8 -6.39 -45.79 28.65
CA ILE A 8 -7.69 -45.21 28.31
C ILE A 8 -7.74 -43.72 28.62
N LEU A 9 -7.14 -43.28 29.75
CA LEU A 9 -7.09 -41.87 30.12
C LEU A 9 -6.22 -41.06 29.15
N PHE A 10 -5.14 -41.65 28.66
CA PHE A 10 -4.24 -40.99 27.67
C PHE A 10 -4.92 -40.91 26.29
N LEU A 11 -5.63 -41.95 25.86
CA LEU A 11 -6.39 -41.98 24.62
C LEU A 11 -7.53 -40.95 24.61
N SER A 12 -8.23 -40.82 25.76
CA SER A 12 -9.31 -39.82 25.93
C SER A 12 -8.80 -38.38 25.86
N ASN A 13 -7.58 -38.12 26.37
CA ASN A 13 -6.98 -36.78 26.29
C ASN A 13 -6.52 -36.42 24.88
N ILE A 14 -6.02 -37.38 24.11
CA ILE A 14 -5.65 -37.18 22.70
C ILE A 14 -6.90 -36.91 21.84
N LEU A 15 -8.02 -37.58 22.11
CA LEU A 15 -9.27 -37.37 21.38
C LEU A 15 -9.85 -35.97 21.55
N LEU A 16 -9.66 -35.34 22.73
CA LEU A 16 -10.11 -33.98 23.00
C LEU A 16 -9.29 -32.90 22.25
N ILE A 17 -8.03 -33.20 21.91
CA ILE A 17 -7.17 -32.25 21.19
C ILE A 17 -7.49 -32.20 19.69
N VAL A 18 -8.04 -33.27 19.13
CA VAL A 18 -8.34 -33.37 17.69
C VAL A 18 -9.65 -32.71 17.29
N THR A 19 -10.56 -32.46 18.25
CA THR A 19 -11.88 -31.85 17.97
C THR A 19 -11.89 -30.32 18.04
N GLY A 20 -10.75 -29.67 18.28
CA GLY A 20 -10.65 -28.23 18.52
C GLY A 20 -10.54 -27.31 17.28
N CYS A 21 -10.43 -27.85 16.07
CA CYS A 21 -10.46 -27.04 14.86
C CYS A 21 -11.90 -26.92 14.34
N VAL A 22 -12.61 -25.89 14.80
CA VAL A 22 -13.78 -25.38 14.07
C VAL A 22 -13.22 -24.46 12.99
N PRO A 23 -13.29 -24.80 11.69
CA PRO A 23 -13.03 -23.83 10.65
C PRO A 23 -14.13 -22.76 10.78
N SER A 24 -13.76 -21.56 11.20
CA SER A 24 -14.60 -20.40 11.02
C SER A 24 -14.68 -20.15 9.51
N GLN A 25 -15.71 -20.67 8.87
CA GLN A 25 -16.06 -20.18 7.55
C GLN A 25 -16.49 -18.73 7.75
N PRO A 26 -15.82 -17.77 7.13
CA PRO A 26 -16.38 -16.44 7.04
C PRO A 26 -17.67 -16.59 6.22
N THR A 27 -18.80 -16.48 6.89
CA THR A 27 -20.08 -16.23 6.20
C THR A 27 -20.04 -14.77 5.78
N GLU A 28 -19.23 -14.46 4.78
CA GLU A 28 -19.36 -13.20 4.05
C GLU A 28 -20.62 -13.35 3.20
N GLU A 29 -21.78 -13.07 3.77
CA GLU A 29 -22.87 -12.53 2.98
C GLU A 29 -22.29 -11.24 2.37
N PHE A 30 -21.95 -11.28 1.09
CA PHE A 30 -21.59 -10.10 0.33
C PHE A 30 -22.81 -9.18 0.25
N GLU A 31 -22.97 -8.34 1.28
CA GLU A 31 -23.97 -7.30 1.26
C GLU A 31 -23.57 -6.31 0.17
N LEU A 32 -24.25 -6.33 -0.97
CA LEU A 32 -24.09 -5.37 -2.04
C LEU A 32 -24.35 -3.97 -1.50
N LEU A 33 -23.28 -3.28 -1.15
CA LEU A 33 -23.38 -1.94 -0.59
C LEU A 33 -23.76 -0.96 -1.70
N PRO A 34 -24.73 -0.06 -1.47
CA PRO A 34 -25.00 1.04 -2.37
C PRO A 34 -23.70 1.82 -2.67
N SER A 35 -23.56 2.28 -3.90
CA SER A 35 -22.36 2.99 -4.37
C SER A 35 -21.96 4.17 -3.46
N GLU A 36 -22.93 4.91 -2.94
CA GLU A 36 -22.71 6.00 -2.00
C GLU A 36 -22.04 5.51 -0.70
N ARG A 37 -22.54 4.40 -0.13
CA ARG A 37 -21.98 3.83 1.09
C ARG A 37 -20.56 3.30 0.87
N LEU A 38 -20.30 2.71 -0.30
CA LEU A 38 -18.98 2.24 -0.69
C LEU A 38 -18.01 3.42 -0.83
N THR A 39 -18.39 4.48 -1.52
CA THR A 39 -17.59 5.69 -1.71
C THR A 39 -17.24 6.34 -0.37
N ASN A 40 -18.23 6.48 0.52
CA ASN A 40 -18.01 7.01 1.88
C ASN A 40 -17.05 6.13 2.70
N LYS A 41 -17.18 4.80 2.60
CA LYS A 41 -16.32 3.85 3.30
C LYS A 41 -14.87 3.92 2.78
N LEU A 42 -14.67 3.99 1.46
CA LEU A 42 -13.35 4.15 0.84
C LEU A 42 -12.68 5.45 1.28
N GLU A 43 -13.40 6.56 1.22
CA GLU A 43 -12.87 7.86 1.65
C GLU A 43 -12.55 7.90 3.16
N ALA A 44 -13.40 7.31 4.00
CA ALA A 44 -13.14 7.19 5.42
C ALA A 44 -11.88 6.35 5.70
N ASN A 45 -11.67 5.26 4.98
CA ASN A 45 -10.47 4.43 5.11
C ASN A 45 -9.22 5.17 4.63
N ARG A 46 -9.29 5.89 3.50
CA ARG A 46 -8.21 6.74 3.01
C ARG A 46 -7.72 7.74 4.07
N ARG A 47 -8.65 8.36 4.79
CA ARG A 47 -8.34 9.34 5.84
C ARG A 47 -7.74 8.74 7.11
N LYS A 48 -7.98 7.45 7.37
CA LYS A 48 -7.40 6.75 8.53
C LYS A 48 -5.91 6.47 8.37
N ILE A 49 -5.43 6.31 7.14
CA ILE A 49 -4.03 6.02 6.88
C ILE A 49 -3.23 7.31 7.12
N LYS A 50 -2.42 7.30 8.17
CA LYS A 50 -1.53 8.41 8.53
C LYS A 50 -0.08 8.09 8.20
N ASN A 51 0.31 6.86 8.43
CA ASN A 51 1.66 6.36 8.19
C ASN A 51 1.57 5.15 7.26
N PHE A 52 2.50 5.06 6.34
CA PHE A 52 2.62 3.90 5.45
C PHE A 52 4.09 3.60 5.23
N GLU A 53 4.45 2.34 5.30
CA GLU A 53 5.76 1.83 4.90
C GLU A 53 5.54 0.66 3.95
N GLY A 54 6.25 0.68 2.84
CA GLY A 54 6.14 -0.37 1.82
C GLY A 54 7.44 -0.53 1.05
N SER A 55 7.53 -1.64 0.34
CA SER A 55 8.61 -1.92 -0.59
C SER A 55 8.07 -2.67 -1.80
N GLY A 56 8.78 -2.58 -2.91
CA GLY A 56 8.39 -3.24 -4.13
C GLY A 56 9.47 -3.16 -5.19
N THR A 57 9.13 -3.56 -6.40
CA THR A 57 10.01 -3.49 -7.56
C THR A 57 9.41 -2.57 -8.60
N ILE A 58 10.21 -1.62 -9.08
CA ILE A 58 9.88 -0.75 -10.20
C ILE A 58 10.52 -1.34 -11.44
N PHE A 59 9.72 -1.53 -12.48
CA PHE A 59 10.18 -1.89 -13.81
C PHE A 59 10.04 -0.67 -14.72
N VAL A 60 11.16 -0.26 -15.33
CA VAL A 60 11.16 0.84 -16.29
C VAL A 60 11.52 0.29 -17.65
N LYS A 61 10.56 0.30 -18.56
CA LYS A 61 10.72 -0.18 -19.93
C LYS A 61 10.47 0.94 -20.91
N SER A 62 11.48 1.22 -21.74
CA SER A 62 11.43 2.17 -22.84
C SER A 62 12.24 1.62 -24.01
N PRO A 63 12.17 2.21 -25.22
CA PRO A 63 12.98 1.75 -26.35
C PRO A 63 14.50 1.73 -26.09
N SER A 64 14.97 2.54 -25.14
CA SER A 64 16.39 2.69 -24.80
C SER A 64 16.77 2.15 -23.42
N MET A 65 15.79 1.65 -22.64
CA MET A 65 16.02 1.26 -21.24
C MET A 65 15.08 0.11 -20.86
N ASP A 66 15.66 -0.96 -20.33
CA ASP A 66 14.92 -2.08 -19.71
C ASP A 66 15.62 -2.42 -18.40
N ASN A 67 15.20 -1.75 -17.33
CA ASN A 67 15.82 -1.87 -16.01
C ASN A 67 14.78 -2.11 -14.95
N SER A 68 15.21 -2.77 -13.86
CA SER A 68 14.43 -2.90 -12.64
C SER A 68 15.22 -2.44 -11.44
N ALA A 69 14.52 -1.89 -10.47
CA ALA A 69 15.08 -1.47 -9.19
C ALA A 69 14.09 -1.79 -8.07
N THR A 70 14.62 -2.11 -6.91
CA THR A 70 13.80 -2.26 -5.70
C THR A 70 13.62 -0.88 -5.07
N PHE A 71 12.45 -0.62 -4.52
CA PHE A 71 12.22 0.60 -3.75
C PHE A 71 11.70 0.29 -2.36
N ARG A 72 12.00 1.19 -1.44
CA ARG A 72 11.37 1.29 -0.12
C ARG A 72 10.79 2.68 0.04
N ILE A 73 9.58 2.76 0.55
CA ILE A 73 8.89 4.02 0.80
C ILE A 73 8.45 4.10 2.25
N VAL A 74 8.63 5.27 2.84
CA VAL A 74 8.07 5.65 4.13
C VAL A 74 7.28 6.94 3.92
N LEU A 75 6.02 6.93 4.30
CA LEU A 75 5.09 8.01 4.06
C LEU A 75 4.44 8.43 5.38
N LEU A 76 4.43 9.73 5.63
CA LEU A 76 3.77 10.39 6.76
C LEU A 76 2.76 11.40 6.22
N LYS A 77 1.47 11.06 6.29
CA LYS A 77 0.39 11.98 5.88
C LYS A 77 0.13 13.05 6.93
N PRO A 78 0.00 14.30 6.56
CA PRO A 78 0.10 14.89 5.22
C PRO A 78 1.49 15.47 4.90
N ASP A 79 2.54 15.08 5.58
CA ASP A 79 3.77 15.86 5.71
C ASP A 79 4.85 15.49 4.70
N SER A 80 5.12 14.18 4.50
CA SER A 80 6.30 13.79 3.73
C SER A 80 6.23 12.39 3.12
N ILE A 81 7.02 12.21 2.07
CA ILE A 81 7.34 10.95 1.43
C ILE A 81 8.86 10.80 1.44
N TYR A 82 9.37 9.70 1.95
CA TYR A 82 10.75 9.30 1.82
C TYR A 82 10.85 8.03 0.97
N LEU A 83 11.58 8.09 -0.13
CA LEU A 83 11.76 7.02 -1.09
C LEU A 83 13.24 6.67 -1.20
N THR A 84 13.57 5.41 -1.08
CA THR A 84 14.90 4.86 -1.38
C THR A 84 14.79 3.93 -2.57
N ILE A 85 15.64 4.12 -3.57
CA ILE A 85 15.75 3.25 -4.74
C ILE A 85 17.05 2.47 -4.62
N MET A 86 16.95 1.16 -4.74
CA MET A 86 18.06 0.22 -4.59
C MET A 86 18.20 -0.61 -5.84
N GLY A 87 19.43 -0.75 -6.28
CA GLY A 87 19.84 -1.68 -7.33
C GLY A 87 20.07 -3.10 -6.82
N PRO A 88 20.74 -3.93 -7.62
CA PRO A 88 21.12 -5.28 -7.23
C PRO A 88 21.91 -5.28 -5.92
N PHE A 89 21.70 -6.33 -5.11
CA PHE A 89 22.36 -6.51 -3.82
C PHE A 89 22.07 -5.44 -2.76
N GLY A 90 20.99 -4.64 -2.94
CA GLY A 90 20.60 -3.60 -1.98
C GLY A 90 21.49 -2.34 -2.02
N ILE A 91 22.25 -2.13 -3.10
CA ILE A 91 23.05 -0.91 -3.27
C ILE A 91 22.10 0.26 -3.50
N GLU A 92 22.17 1.28 -2.65
CA GLU A 92 21.37 2.48 -2.80
C GLU A 92 21.82 3.26 -4.06
N LEU A 93 20.86 3.48 -4.96
CA LEU A 93 21.07 4.23 -6.20
C LEU A 93 20.63 5.67 -6.07
N ALA A 94 19.50 5.88 -5.36
CA ALA A 94 18.94 7.20 -5.15
C ALA A 94 18.06 7.25 -3.90
N GLN A 95 17.93 8.45 -3.34
CA GLN A 95 17.02 8.76 -2.25
C GLN A 95 16.24 10.02 -2.57
N ALA A 96 14.97 10.07 -2.20
CA ALA A 96 14.14 11.25 -2.35
C ALA A 96 13.36 11.52 -1.07
N LEU A 97 13.39 12.76 -0.62
CA LEU A 97 12.51 13.29 0.41
C LEU A 97 11.64 14.38 -0.23
N VAL A 98 10.34 14.16 -0.21
CA VAL A 98 9.37 15.12 -0.75
C VAL A 98 8.45 15.55 0.39
N THR A 99 8.33 16.84 0.60
CA THR A 99 7.38 17.47 1.52
C THR A 99 6.41 18.32 0.73
N LYS A 100 5.47 18.98 1.39
CA LYS A 100 4.55 19.93 0.73
C LYS A 100 5.26 21.09 0.03
N GLU A 101 6.42 21.50 0.55
CA GLU A 101 7.10 22.72 0.11
C GLU A 101 8.36 22.45 -0.67
N LYS A 102 9.08 21.37 -0.32
CA LYS A 102 10.43 21.10 -0.81
C LYS A 102 10.61 19.65 -1.19
N PHE A 103 11.44 19.42 -2.19
CA PHE A 103 12.00 18.13 -2.47
C PHE A 103 13.52 18.15 -2.35
N THR A 104 14.08 17.03 -1.93
CA THR A 104 15.50 16.72 -2.01
C THR A 104 15.62 15.37 -2.70
N PHE A 105 16.37 15.33 -3.76
CA PHE A 105 16.71 14.09 -4.46
C PHE A 105 18.24 13.92 -4.42
N TYR A 106 18.70 12.78 -3.94
CA TYR A 106 20.11 12.43 -3.89
C TYR A 106 20.39 11.29 -4.85
N ASP A 107 21.27 11.54 -5.82
CA ASP A 107 21.81 10.55 -6.72
C ASP A 107 23.11 9.99 -6.11
N ALA A 108 23.04 8.77 -5.60
CA ALA A 108 24.18 8.13 -4.94
C ALA A 108 25.30 7.74 -5.94
N LEU A 109 24.96 7.49 -7.21
CA LEU A 109 25.93 7.14 -8.25
C LEU A 109 26.78 8.35 -8.65
N GLN A 110 26.17 9.52 -8.71
CA GLN A 110 26.83 10.77 -9.07
C GLN A 110 27.29 11.57 -7.84
N ASN A 111 26.95 11.11 -6.63
CA ASN A 111 27.17 11.82 -5.38
C ASN A 111 26.66 13.27 -5.42
N THR A 112 25.47 13.47 -5.98
CA THR A 112 24.90 14.79 -6.25
C THR A 112 23.51 14.91 -5.62
N ALA A 113 23.26 16.02 -4.93
CA ALA A 113 21.96 16.33 -4.38
C ALA A 113 21.29 17.47 -5.17
N TYR A 114 20.00 17.26 -5.47
CA TYR A 114 19.12 18.23 -6.11
C TYR A 114 18.09 18.66 -5.10
N VAL A 115 17.95 19.96 -4.89
CA VAL A 115 17.00 20.54 -3.95
C VAL A 115 16.14 21.56 -4.67
N GLY A 116 14.84 21.53 -4.44
CA GLY A 116 13.92 22.46 -5.07
C GLY A 116 12.60 22.60 -4.31
N SER A 117 11.77 23.53 -4.77
CA SER A 117 10.41 23.69 -4.25
C SER A 117 9.47 22.74 -4.95
N VAL A 118 8.54 22.14 -4.17
CA VAL A 118 7.46 21.34 -4.72
C VAL A 118 6.38 22.29 -5.24
N ASN A 119 6.25 22.31 -6.54
CA ASN A 119 5.14 22.94 -7.23
C ASN A 119 4.65 22.01 -8.34
N SER A 120 3.47 22.27 -8.88
CA SER A 120 2.87 21.44 -9.93
C SER A 120 3.81 21.23 -11.13
N ASN A 121 4.57 22.27 -11.49
CA ASN A 121 5.51 22.21 -12.61
C ASN A 121 6.73 21.30 -12.32
N ALA A 122 7.24 21.32 -11.08
CA ALA A 122 8.34 20.47 -10.67
C ALA A 122 7.93 18.99 -10.66
N LEU A 123 6.79 18.67 -10.06
CA LEU A 123 6.25 17.30 -10.07
C LEU A 123 5.94 16.84 -11.49
N GLN A 124 5.35 17.70 -12.32
CA GLN A 124 5.09 17.39 -13.71
C GLN A 124 6.38 17.14 -14.52
N SER A 125 7.44 17.87 -14.25
CA SER A 125 8.72 17.66 -14.95
C SER A 125 9.38 16.32 -14.60
N ILE A 126 9.22 15.87 -13.34
CA ILE A 126 9.79 14.61 -12.84
C ILE A 126 8.92 13.42 -13.28
N PHE A 127 7.64 13.47 -13.01
CA PHE A 127 6.73 12.33 -13.24
C PHE A 127 6.07 12.35 -14.63
N ARG A 128 6.20 13.43 -15.39
CA ARG A 128 5.56 13.62 -16.71
C ARG A 128 4.02 13.64 -16.67
N ILE A 129 3.44 13.76 -15.50
CA ILE A 129 2.01 13.84 -15.25
C ILE A 129 1.71 15.00 -14.30
N ASN A 130 0.51 15.57 -14.42
CA ASN A 130 0.09 16.65 -13.54
C ASN A 130 -0.48 16.05 -12.25
N LEU A 131 0.34 16.00 -11.21
CA LEU A 131 -0.02 15.51 -9.89
C LEU A 131 0.21 16.57 -8.84
N SER A 132 -0.71 16.70 -7.90
CA SER A 132 -0.47 17.40 -6.65
C SER A 132 0.36 16.53 -5.69
N PHE A 133 0.89 17.15 -4.64
CA PHE A 133 1.58 16.40 -3.59
C PHE A 133 0.63 15.41 -2.88
N GLU A 134 -0.62 15.80 -2.67
CA GLU A 134 -1.66 14.95 -2.09
C GLU A 134 -1.99 13.74 -2.99
N ASP A 135 -2.08 13.95 -4.30
CA ASP A 135 -2.31 12.86 -5.26
C ASP A 135 -1.13 11.86 -5.25
N LEU A 136 0.09 12.37 -5.10
CA LEU A 136 1.28 11.53 -4.99
C LEU A 136 1.25 10.68 -3.72
N LEU A 137 0.86 11.25 -2.58
CA LEU A 137 0.67 10.52 -1.33
C LEU A 137 -0.38 9.42 -1.47
N ASP A 138 -1.52 9.75 -2.08
CA ASP A 138 -2.61 8.80 -2.27
C ASP A 138 -2.25 7.68 -3.25
N ALA A 139 -1.52 8.00 -4.31
CA ALA A 139 -1.05 7.01 -5.28
C ALA A 139 -0.12 5.97 -4.64
N PHE A 140 0.81 6.38 -3.78
CA PHE A 140 1.72 5.45 -3.13
C PHE A 140 1.05 4.52 -2.11
N ILE A 141 -0.04 4.93 -1.49
CA ILE A 141 -0.81 4.06 -0.58
C ILE A 141 -1.93 3.28 -1.29
N GLY A 142 -2.01 3.39 -2.61
CA GLY A 142 -3.05 2.73 -3.40
C GLY A 142 -4.46 3.26 -3.13
N SER A 143 -4.60 4.51 -2.72
CA SER A 143 -5.90 5.13 -2.44
C SER A 143 -6.33 6.09 -3.55
N VAL A 144 -7.63 6.28 -3.66
CA VAL A 144 -8.24 7.23 -4.60
C VAL A 144 -8.89 8.36 -3.80
N ASN A 145 -8.63 9.60 -4.20
CA ASN A 145 -9.28 10.77 -3.60
C ASN A 145 -10.68 10.95 -4.18
N LEU A 146 -11.68 10.57 -3.41
CA LEU A 146 -13.09 10.66 -3.79
C LEU A 146 -13.79 11.88 -3.18
N THR A 147 -13.08 12.77 -2.51
CA THR A 147 -13.66 13.90 -1.76
C THR A 147 -14.63 14.73 -2.61
N ASN A 148 -14.28 15.00 -3.87
CA ASN A 148 -15.11 15.79 -4.79
C ASN A 148 -16.32 15.03 -5.34
N ASN A 149 -16.36 13.71 -5.16
CA ASN A 149 -17.38 12.82 -5.72
C ASN A 149 -18.20 12.11 -4.63
N LEU A 150 -18.02 12.46 -3.35
CA LEU A 150 -18.72 11.79 -2.23
C LEU A 150 -20.24 11.80 -2.34
N TYR A 151 -20.80 12.86 -2.91
CA TYR A 151 -22.24 13.07 -3.04
C TYR A 151 -22.74 12.98 -4.49
N ARG A 152 -21.85 12.55 -5.41
CA ARG A 152 -22.21 12.36 -6.80
C ARG A 152 -22.52 10.89 -7.05
N ALA A 153 -23.72 10.61 -7.57
CA ALA A 153 -24.04 9.27 -8.03
C ALA A 153 -23.13 8.89 -9.20
N PRO A 154 -22.60 7.67 -9.23
CA PRO A 154 -21.84 7.19 -10.39
C PRO A 154 -22.78 7.07 -11.61
N ASP A 155 -22.27 7.40 -12.78
CA ASP A 155 -23.03 7.26 -14.04
C ASP A 155 -23.30 5.78 -14.35
N ASN A 156 -22.39 4.89 -13.94
CA ASN A 156 -22.54 3.45 -14.01
C ASN A 156 -21.64 2.76 -12.96
N TYR A 157 -22.04 1.60 -12.47
CA TYR A 157 -21.17 0.71 -11.68
C TYR A 157 -21.53 -0.75 -11.94
N ILE A 158 -20.52 -1.60 -11.94
CA ILE A 158 -20.64 -3.04 -12.12
C ILE A 158 -20.11 -3.71 -10.87
N VAL A 159 -20.82 -4.69 -10.37
CA VAL A 159 -20.36 -5.58 -9.30
C VAL A 159 -19.98 -6.89 -9.98
N GLU A 160 -18.72 -7.27 -9.88
CA GLU A 160 -18.22 -8.55 -10.37
C GLU A 160 -18.04 -9.45 -9.16
N ASP A 161 -18.69 -10.63 -9.18
CA ASP A 161 -18.44 -11.69 -8.21
C ASP A 161 -17.21 -12.46 -8.68
N GLU A 162 -16.18 -12.58 -7.82
CA GLU A 162 -15.00 -13.44 -8.05
C GLU A 162 -15.24 -14.88 -7.60
#